data_82fa510e7ccef8f45fcf23bd5143e503
#
_entry.id   82fa510e7ccef8f45fcf23bd5143e503
#
_cell.length_a   1.000
_cell.length_b   1.000
_cell.length_c   1.000
_cell.angle_alpha   90.00
_cell.angle_beta   90.00
_cell.angle_gamma   90.00
#
_symmetry.space_group_name_H-M   'P 1'
#
loop_
_entity.id
_entity.type
_entity.pdbx_description
1 polymer ?
#
loop_
_entity_poly.entity_id
_entity_poly.type
_entity_poly.pdbx_seq_one_letter_code
_entity_poly.pdbx_strand_id
1 'polypeptide(L)' 'GIAIKDLPDGVQYHCRYADDGTAYGFYLNNTNEPQTISEVHGTDIQTKNIFDGKMELAPFGVSIIKENN' A
#
# COMPACT_ATOMS: atom_id res chain seq x y z
N GLY A 1 -6.45 2.09 17.88
CA GLY A 1 -7.60 1.98 17.02
C GLY A 1 -7.24 1.33 15.70
N ILE A 2 -8.23 0.85 15.06
CA ILE A 2 -8.03 0.21 13.77
C ILE A 2 -8.20 1.26 12.68
N ALA A 3 -7.15 1.51 11.93
CA ALA A 3 -7.25 2.34 10.76
C ALA A 3 -7.85 1.50 9.64
N ILE A 4 -9.06 1.82 9.24
CA ILE A 4 -9.70 1.13 8.13
C ILE A 4 -9.41 1.93 6.88
N LYS A 5 -8.67 1.35 5.96
CA LYS A 5 -8.44 1.96 4.66
C LYS A 5 -9.63 1.62 3.76
N ASP A 6 -10.06 2.62 3.02
CA ASP A 6 -11.12 2.46 2.05
C ASP A 6 -10.51 1.88 0.77
N LEU A 7 -10.52 0.57 0.67
CA LEU A 7 -9.88 -0.14 -0.43
C LEU A 7 -10.90 -0.59 -1.46
N PRO A 8 -10.54 -0.57 -2.76
CA PRO A 8 -11.39 -1.16 -3.79
C PRO A 8 -11.58 -2.66 -3.56
N ASP A 9 -12.65 -3.21 -4.10
CA ASP A 9 -12.88 -4.65 -4.04
C ASP A 9 -11.73 -5.39 -4.70
N GLY A 10 -11.28 -6.47 -4.07
CA GLY A 10 -10.18 -7.28 -4.58
C GLY A 10 -8.79 -6.78 -4.20
N VAL A 11 -8.70 -5.66 -3.48
CA VAL A 11 -7.43 -5.15 -3.00
C VAL A 11 -7.29 -5.47 -1.52
N GLN A 12 -6.14 -6.02 -1.14
CA GLN A 12 -5.83 -6.35 0.25
C GLN A 12 -4.71 -5.45 0.76
N TYR A 13 -4.75 -5.20 2.07
CA TYR A 13 -3.73 -4.42 2.75
C TYR A 13 -3.33 -5.13 4.03
N HIS A 14 -2.02 -5.30 4.22
CA HIS A 14 -1.46 -5.87 5.43
C HIS A 14 -0.37 -4.96 5.95
N CYS A 15 -0.40 -4.67 7.23
CA CYS A 15 0.62 -3.84 7.86
C CYS A 15 1.56 -4.73 8.67
N ARG A 16 2.86 -4.49 8.52
CA ARG A 16 3.90 -5.17 9.28
C ARG A 16 4.83 -4.14 9.89
N TYR A 17 5.36 -4.47 11.06
CA TYR A 17 6.32 -3.61 11.75
C TYR A 17 7.67 -4.29 11.82
N ALA A 18 8.72 -3.55 11.46
CA ALA A 18 10.08 -4.02 11.64
C ALA A 18 10.51 -3.85 13.11
N ASP A 19 11.67 -4.42 13.45
CA ASP A 19 12.18 -4.38 14.82
C ASP A 19 12.43 -2.96 15.31
N ASP A 20 12.71 -2.03 14.39
CA ASP A 20 12.94 -0.63 14.73
C ASP A 20 11.65 0.19 14.82
N GLY A 21 10.50 -0.44 14.67
CA GLY A 21 9.21 0.23 14.73
C GLY A 21 8.73 0.78 13.39
N THR A 22 9.49 0.60 12.32
CA THR A 22 9.08 1.07 10.99
C THR A 22 7.88 0.27 10.50
N ALA A 23 6.86 0.96 10.01
CA ALA A 23 5.67 0.32 9.47
C ALA A 23 5.82 0.12 7.96
N TYR A 24 5.45 -1.06 7.50
CA TYR A 24 5.43 -1.40 6.08
C TYR A 24 4.02 -1.84 5.70
N GLY A 25 3.45 -1.20 4.69
CA GLY A 25 2.15 -1.57 4.15
C GLY A 25 2.32 -2.43 2.91
N PHE A 26 1.70 -3.59 2.91
CA PHE A 26 1.71 -4.52 1.79
C PHE A 26 0.37 -4.41 1.09
N TYR A 27 0.38 -3.93 -0.15
CA TYR A 27 -0.82 -3.76 -0.97
C TYR A 27 -0.82 -4.81 -2.06
N LEU A 28 -1.95 -5.50 -2.19
CA LEU A 28 -2.10 -6.60 -3.12
C LEU A 28 -3.36 -6.41 -3.94
N ASN A 29 -3.21 -6.31 -5.26
CA ASN A 29 -4.34 -6.23 -6.17
C ASN A 29 -4.63 -7.62 -6.72
N ASN A 30 -5.73 -8.23 -6.29
CA ASN A 30 -6.16 -9.55 -6.73
C ASN A 30 -7.15 -9.49 -7.90
N THR A 31 -7.16 -8.38 -8.62
CA THR A 31 -8.06 -8.22 -9.77
C THR A 31 -7.27 -8.15 -11.06
N ASN A 32 -7.96 -8.37 -12.17
CA ASN A 32 -7.35 -8.27 -13.49
C ASN A 32 -7.42 -6.85 -14.07
N GLU A 33 -7.71 -5.87 -13.21
CA GLU A 33 -7.80 -4.47 -13.60
C GLU A 33 -6.91 -3.62 -12.70
N PRO A 34 -6.39 -2.48 -13.20
CA PRO A 34 -5.66 -1.55 -12.33
C PRO A 34 -6.59 -1.02 -11.25
N GLN A 35 -6.09 -0.88 -10.04
CA GLN A 35 -6.87 -0.34 -8.93
C GLN A 35 -6.13 0.86 -8.34
N THR A 36 -6.89 1.88 -7.98
CA THR A 36 -6.33 3.08 -7.35
C THR A 36 -6.68 3.06 -5.86
N ILE A 37 -5.65 3.23 -5.04
CA ILE A 37 -5.79 3.28 -3.59
C ILE A 37 -5.55 4.72 -3.15
N SER A 38 -6.47 5.28 -2.39
CA SER A 38 -6.30 6.61 -1.82
C SER A 38 -5.58 6.53 -0.46
N GLU A 39 -5.02 7.65 -0.04
CA GLU A 39 -4.39 7.81 1.27
C GLU A 39 -3.20 6.87 1.49
N VAL A 40 -2.37 6.72 0.47
CA VAL A 40 -1.09 6.06 0.61
C VAL A 40 -0.03 7.11 0.89
N HIS A 41 0.64 7.00 2.03
CA HIS A 41 1.67 7.96 2.44
C HIS A 41 2.94 7.21 2.80
N GLY A 42 3.92 7.26 1.92
CA GLY A 42 5.17 6.57 2.14
C GLY A 42 5.95 6.37 0.85
N THR A 43 6.93 5.50 0.93
CA THR A 43 7.83 5.25 -0.19
C THR A 43 7.80 3.77 -0.56
N ASP A 44 7.61 3.50 -1.86
CA ASP A 44 7.73 2.14 -2.38
C ASP A 44 9.18 1.72 -2.26
N ILE A 45 9.43 0.61 -1.54
CA ILE A 45 10.80 0.17 -1.28
C ILE A 45 11.47 -0.44 -2.51
N GLN A 46 10.71 -0.82 -3.51
CA GLN A 46 11.24 -1.41 -4.74
C GLN A 46 11.59 -0.35 -5.79
N THR A 47 10.67 0.57 -6.03
CA THR A 47 10.82 1.56 -7.08
C THR A 47 11.36 2.89 -6.57
N LYS A 48 11.33 3.12 -5.26
CA LYS A 48 11.69 4.37 -4.59
C LYS A 48 10.75 5.52 -4.92
N ASN A 49 9.58 5.24 -5.49
CA ASN A 49 8.58 6.26 -5.71
C ASN A 49 7.96 6.69 -4.37
N ILE A 50 7.75 7.99 -4.24
CA ILE A 50 7.12 8.56 -3.06
C ILE A 50 5.65 8.79 -3.36
N PHE A 51 4.77 8.29 -2.48
CA PHE A 51 3.33 8.48 -2.60
C PHE A 51 2.85 9.38 -1.47
N ASP A 52 2.01 10.33 -1.82
CA ASP A 52 1.40 11.24 -0.85
C ASP A 52 -0.06 11.44 -1.25
N GLY A 53 -0.83 10.39 -1.18
CA GLY A 53 -2.24 10.38 -1.55
C GLY A 53 -2.57 9.12 -2.31
N LYS A 54 -2.60 9.19 -3.63
CA LYS A 54 -3.07 8.09 -4.46
C LYS A 54 -1.93 7.23 -4.97
N MET A 55 -2.20 5.92 -5.03
CA MET A 55 -1.30 4.95 -5.62
C MET A 55 -2.10 4.03 -6.53
N GLU A 56 -1.59 3.81 -7.75
CA GLU A 56 -2.20 2.85 -8.67
C GLU A 56 -1.46 1.53 -8.61
N LEU A 57 -2.22 0.44 -8.46
CA LEU A 57 -1.68 -0.91 -8.53
C LEU A 57 -2.05 -1.53 -9.87
N ALA A 58 -1.06 -2.08 -10.55
CA ALA A 58 -1.28 -2.84 -11.78
C ALA A 58 -2.11 -4.10 -11.48
N PRO A 59 -2.77 -4.68 -12.50
CA PRO A 59 -3.49 -5.95 -12.30
C PRO A 59 -2.59 -7.00 -11.67
N PHE A 60 -3.07 -7.63 -10.61
CA PHE A 60 -2.33 -8.63 -9.82
C PHE A 60 -0.99 -8.09 -9.29
N GLY A 61 -0.88 -6.77 -9.17
CA GLY A 61 0.34 -6.14 -8.68
C GLY A 61 0.44 -6.14 -7.18
N VAL A 62 1.68 -6.04 -6.71
CA VAL A 62 1.99 -5.95 -5.28
C VAL A 62 2.88 -4.73 -5.06
N SER A 63 2.61 -3.98 -4.02
CA SER A 63 3.48 -2.87 -3.60
C SER A 63 3.76 -2.94 -2.12
N ILE A 64 5.00 -2.69 -1.76
CA ILE A 64 5.42 -2.62 -0.36
C ILE A 64 5.83 -1.19 -0.07
N ILE A 65 5.11 -0.55 0.83
CA ILE A 65 5.28 0.87 1.13
C ILE A 65 5.85 1.02 2.53
N LYS A 66 7.00 1.68 2.62
CA LYS A 66 7.53 2.12 3.92
C LYS A 66 6.71 3.34 4.33
N GLU A 67 5.83 3.16 5.29
CA GLU A 67 4.85 4.18 5.65
C GLU A 67 5.50 5.32 6.45
N ASN A 68 5.04 6.54 6.18
CA ASN A 68 5.41 7.70 6.97
C ASN A 68 4.60 7.73 8.26
N ASN A 69 5.27 8.05 9.32
CA ASN A 69 4.62 8.23 10.62
C ASN A 69 4.46 9.71 10.95
#